data_6b36b6dff6e5ff7be65b4732489175e3
#
_entry.id   6b36b6dff6e5ff7be65b4732489175e3
#
_cell.length_a   1.000
_cell.length_b   1.000
_cell.length_c   1.000
_cell.angle_alpha   90.00
_cell.angle_beta   90.00
_cell.angle_gamma   90.00
#
_symmetry.space_group_name_H-M   'P 1'
#
loop_
_entity.id
_entity.type
_entity.pdbx_description
1 polymer ?
#
loop_
_entity_poly.entity_id
_entity_poly.type
_entity_poly.pdbx_seq_one_letter_code
_entity_poly.pdbx_strand_id
1 'polypeptide(L)'
;MKIKSSSQLVQTALSQIKTISTEQAFKLFNEDKCNLIDIREKSELDKMGKVENSNHIPRGMLEFWLDPNSQYYKEGKLDMNKEMVLFCAGGLRSALAVKSLKEMGFEKVSHIDGGFAAISQSDFKIV
;
A
#
# COMPACT_ATOMS: atom_id res chain seq x y z
N MET A 1 -11.37 21.02 -22.51
CA MET A 1 -10.58 20.01 -21.75
C MET A 1 -11.51 18.96 -21.21
N LYS A 2 -11.18 17.69 -21.44
CA LYS A 2 -11.92 16.57 -20.82
C LYS A 2 -11.08 16.03 -19.69
N ILE A 3 -11.65 16.01 -18.48
CA ILE A 3 -10.99 15.50 -17.30
C ILE A 3 -11.59 14.15 -16.96
N LYS A 4 -10.74 13.13 -16.83
CA LYS A 4 -11.17 11.84 -16.28
C LYS A 4 -11.39 12.01 -14.78
N SER A 5 -12.43 11.39 -14.26
CA SER A 5 -12.70 11.43 -12.83
C SER A 5 -11.68 10.58 -12.06
N SER A 6 -11.49 10.89 -10.78
CA SER A 6 -10.67 10.04 -9.91
C SER A 6 -11.26 8.63 -9.83
N SER A 7 -12.57 8.51 -9.85
CA SER A 7 -13.26 7.22 -9.88
C SER A 7 -12.87 6.39 -11.10
N GLN A 8 -12.78 7.01 -12.29
CA GLN A 8 -12.34 6.30 -13.50
C GLN A 8 -10.90 5.84 -13.40
N LEU A 9 -10.02 6.68 -12.85
CA LEU A 9 -8.61 6.31 -12.64
C LEU A 9 -8.51 5.10 -11.70
N VAL A 10 -9.29 5.11 -10.61
CA VAL A 10 -9.31 4.00 -9.65
C VAL A 10 -9.84 2.73 -10.31
N GLN A 11 -10.94 2.80 -11.06
CA GLN A 11 -11.51 1.63 -11.73
C GLN A 11 -10.53 1.03 -12.74
N THR A 12 -9.84 1.88 -13.49
CA THR A 12 -8.80 1.41 -14.42
C THR A 12 -7.67 0.72 -13.66
N ALA A 13 -7.22 1.31 -12.57
CA ALA A 13 -6.17 0.71 -11.74
C ALA A 13 -6.62 -0.65 -11.20
N LEU A 14 -7.81 -0.74 -10.63
CA LEU A 14 -8.34 -1.99 -10.07
C LEU A 14 -8.41 -3.11 -11.11
N SER A 15 -8.66 -2.80 -12.37
CA SER A 15 -8.70 -3.79 -13.44
C SER A 15 -7.32 -4.34 -13.82
N GLN A 16 -6.25 -3.68 -13.41
CA GLN A 16 -4.88 -4.00 -13.81
C GLN A 16 -4.01 -4.52 -12.67
N ILE A 17 -4.49 -4.50 -11.44
CA ILE A 17 -3.70 -4.80 -10.26
C ILE A 17 -4.29 -5.98 -9.48
N LYS A 18 -3.51 -6.49 -8.52
CA LYS A 18 -3.95 -7.51 -7.60
C LYS A 18 -4.52 -6.88 -6.32
N THR A 19 -5.74 -7.25 -5.99
CA THR A 19 -6.42 -6.86 -4.76
C THR A 19 -6.59 -8.09 -3.89
N ILE A 20 -6.21 -8.02 -2.62
CA ILE A 20 -6.35 -9.13 -1.69
C ILE A 20 -7.24 -8.73 -0.52
N SER A 21 -7.80 -9.75 0.14
CA SER A 21 -8.63 -9.53 1.34
C SER A 21 -7.76 -9.24 2.56
N THR A 22 -8.37 -8.70 3.61
CA THR A 22 -7.69 -8.53 4.90
C THR A 22 -7.18 -9.85 5.46
N GLU A 23 -7.93 -10.94 5.29
CA GLU A 23 -7.53 -12.27 5.77
C GLU A 23 -6.28 -12.76 5.03
N GLN A 24 -6.25 -12.60 3.72
CA GLN A 24 -5.08 -12.97 2.91
C GLN A 24 -3.85 -12.15 3.30
N ALA A 25 -4.06 -10.84 3.50
CA ALA A 25 -2.98 -9.94 3.91
C ALA A 25 -2.47 -10.31 5.30
N PHE A 26 -3.36 -10.58 6.24
CA PHE A 26 -2.97 -10.98 7.60
C PHE A 26 -2.14 -12.25 7.59
N LYS A 27 -2.53 -13.23 6.78
CA LYS A 27 -1.79 -14.49 6.67
C LYS A 27 -0.36 -14.23 6.18
N LEU A 28 -0.21 -13.44 5.12
CA LEU A 28 1.13 -13.08 4.59
C LEU A 28 1.95 -12.35 5.66
N PHE A 29 1.35 -11.40 6.34
CA PHE A 29 2.00 -10.59 7.36
C PHE A 29 2.41 -11.44 8.56
N ASN A 30 1.52 -12.29 9.06
CA ASN A 30 1.76 -13.15 10.20
C ASN A 30 2.85 -14.21 9.92
N GLU A 31 2.99 -14.64 8.67
CA GLU A 31 4.01 -15.59 8.24
C GLU A 31 5.30 -14.89 7.80
N ASP A 32 5.39 -13.58 7.98
CA ASP A 32 6.53 -12.74 7.59
C ASP A 32 6.88 -12.87 6.10
N LYS A 33 5.86 -12.93 5.25
CA LYS A 33 6.00 -13.11 3.80
C LYS A 33 5.79 -11.83 3.00
N CYS A 34 5.47 -10.71 3.65
CA CYS A 34 5.26 -9.46 2.95
C CYS A 34 5.83 -8.27 3.71
N ASN A 35 6.05 -7.21 2.94
CA ASN A 35 6.22 -5.87 3.48
C ASN A 35 4.83 -5.26 3.52
N LEU A 36 4.31 -4.99 4.71
CA LEU A 36 3.01 -4.32 4.86
C LEU A 36 3.26 -2.82 4.87
N ILE A 37 2.71 -2.12 3.89
CA ILE A 37 3.04 -0.71 3.64
C ILE A 37 1.80 0.16 3.77
N ASP A 38 1.81 1.02 4.79
CA ASP A 38 0.78 2.03 5.03
C ASP A 38 1.16 3.29 4.25
N ILE A 39 0.33 3.68 3.27
CA ILE A 39 0.60 4.85 2.44
C ILE A 39 -0.22 6.08 2.82
N ARG A 40 -0.92 6.02 3.97
CA ARG A 40 -1.71 7.14 4.46
C ARG A 40 -0.80 8.30 4.87
N GLU A 41 -1.40 9.47 5.09
CA GLU A 41 -0.68 10.61 5.65
C GLU A 41 -0.37 10.35 7.13
N LYS A 42 0.74 10.92 7.62
CA LYS A 42 1.15 10.76 9.01
C LYS A 42 0.04 11.20 9.97
N SER A 43 -0.70 12.26 9.63
CA SER A 43 -1.81 12.75 10.44
C SER A 43 -2.91 11.70 10.63
N GLU A 44 -3.14 10.84 9.61
CA GLU A 44 -4.11 9.75 9.73
C GLU A 44 -3.63 8.68 10.72
N LEU A 45 -2.33 8.34 10.70
CA LEU A 45 -1.75 7.40 11.65
C LEU A 45 -1.86 7.94 13.08
N ASP A 46 -1.52 9.22 13.26
CA ASP A 46 -1.55 9.87 14.58
C ASP A 46 -2.96 9.91 15.16
N LYS A 47 -3.96 10.11 14.31
CA LYS A 47 -5.36 10.23 14.71
C LYS A 47 -6.08 8.90 14.87
N MET A 48 -5.84 7.97 13.95
CA MET A 48 -6.61 6.72 13.83
C MET A 48 -5.84 5.49 14.31
N GLY A 49 -4.56 5.64 14.61
CA GLY A 49 -3.70 4.51 14.93
C GLY A 49 -3.07 3.89 13.69
N LYS A 50 -2.20 2.92 13.92
CA LYS A 50 -1.47 2.24 12.85
C LYS A 50 -1.39 0.74 13.15
N VAL A 51 -1.09 -0.04 12.13
CA VAL A 51 -0.85 -1.48 12.29
C VAL A 51 0.55 -1.66 12.90
N GLU A 52 0.62 -2.41 13.99
CA GLU A 52 1.90 -2.72 14.64
C GLU A 52 2.84 -3.40 13.63
N ASN A 53 4.08 -2.94 13.57
CA ASN A 53 5.14 -3.46 12.70
C ASN A 53 4.89 -3.24 11.19
N SER A 54 3.96 -2.38 10.81
CA SER A 54 3.83 -1.97 9.42
C SER A 54 4.88 -0.92 9.07
N ASN A 55 5.17 -0.79 7.77
CA ASN A 55 6.05 0.25 7.24
C ASN A 55 5.20 1.44 6.81
N HIS A 56 5.61 2.65 7.19
CA HIS A 56 4.94 3.86 6.73
C HIS A 56 5.74 4.48 5.59
N ILE A 57 5.13 4.52 4.42
CA ILE A 57 5.67 5.26 3.27
C ILE A 57 4.51 6.10 2.73
N PRO A 58 4.47 7.40 3.02
CA PRO A 58 3.36 8.23 2.57
C PRO A 58 3.25 8.23 1.04
N ARG A 59 2.02 8.27 0.54
CA ARG A 59 1.76 8.15 -0.91
C ARG A 59 2.64 9.07 -1.75
N GLY A 60 2.85 10.31 -1.28
CA GLY A 60 3.63 11.31 -2.02
C GLY A 60 5.11 10.98 -2.16
N MET A 61 5.64 10.07 -1.34
CA MET A 61 7.05 9.70 -1.36
C MET A 61 7.28 8.26 -1.85
N LEU A 62 6.21 7.53 -2.13
CA LEU A 62 6.30 6.10 -2.41
C LEU A 62 7.30 5.76 -3.52
N GLU A 63 7.12 6.33 -4.69
CA GLU A 63 8.00 6.06 -5.84
C GLU A 63 9.43 6.49 -5.57
N PHE A 64 9.59 7.63 -4.90
CA PHE A 64 10.91 8.21 -4.63
C PHE A 64 11.71 7.41 -3.62
N TRP A 65 11.05 6.91 -2.58
CA TRP A 65 11.73 6.11 -1.55
C TRP A 65 12.07 4.71 -2.04
N LEU A 66 11.36 4.21 -3.05
CA LEU A 66 11.55 2.86 -3.57
C LEU A 66 12.41 2.81 -4.84
N ASP A 67 12.75 3.95 -5.44
CA ASP A 67 13.56 4.02 -6.64
C ASP A 67 15.05 4.12 -6.28
N PRO A 68 15.88 3.08 -6.57
CA PRO A 68 17.31 3.12 -6.25
C PRO A 68 18.08 4.24 -6.95
N ASN A 69 17.53 4.81 -8.02
CA ASN A 69 18.16 5.91 -8.76
C ASN A 69 17.71 7.28 -8.27
N SER A 70 16.79 7.32 -7.32
CA SER A 70 16.31 8.58 -6.72
C SER A 70 17.25 9.01 -5.59
N GLN A 71 17.45 10.32 -5.45
CA GLN A 71 18.21 10.85 -4.31
C GLN A 71 17.50 10.60 -2.97
N TYR A 72 16.22 10.25 -3.00
CA TYR A 72 15.41 10.00 -1.81
C TYR A 72 15.29 8.51 -1.46
N TYR A 73 16.02 7.65 -2.16
CA TYR A 73 15.93 6.20 -1.93
C TYR A 73 16.23 5.83 -0.48
N LYS A 74 15.37 4.97 0.08
CA LYS A 74 15.51 4.45 1.45
C LYS A 74 15.99 3.02 1.40
N GLU A 75 17.31 2.83 1.27
CA GLU A 75 17.90 1.51 1.24
C GLU A 75 17.61 0.74 2.55
N GLY A 76 17.25 -0.53 2.40
CA GLY A 76 16.99 -1.40 3.56
C GLY A 76 15.67 -1.16 4.26
N LYS A 77 14.83 -0.24 3.78
CA LYS A 77 13.52 0.00 4.39
C LYS A 77 12.58 -1.20 4.22
N LEU A 78 12.67 -1.87 3.09
CA LEU A 78 11.87 -3.06 2.78
C LEU A 78 12.76 -4.24 2.44
N ASP A 79 12.23 -5.44 2.64
CA ASP A 79 12.86 -6.67 2.13
C ASP A 79 12.34 -6.89 0.71
N MET A 80 13.19 -6.61 -0.28
CA MET A 80 12.80 -6.66 -1.69
C MET A 80 12.54 -8.09 -2.20
N ASN A 81 12.82 -9.13 -1.39
CA ASN A 81 12.50 -10.51 -1.74
C ASN A 81 11.08 -10.90 -1.32
N LYS A 82 10.40 -10.07 -0.56
CA LYS A 82 9.03 -10.32 -0.08
C LYS A 82 8.02 -9.54 -0.90
N GLU A 83 6.78 -10.00 -0.88
CA GLU A 83 5.69 -9.28 -1.52
C GLU A 83 5.49 -7.92 -0.88
N MET A 84 5.03 -6.95 -1.65
CA MET A 84 4.60 -5.65 -1.14
C MET A 84 3.09 -5.64 -1.06
N VAL A 85 2.56 -5.35 0.11
CA VAL A 85 1.12 -5.24 0.34
C VAL A 85 0.84 -3.84 0.85
N LEU A 86 0.19 -3.03 0.02
CA LEU A 86 -0.10 -1.63 0.32
C LEU A 86 -1.51 -1.47 0.87
N PHE A 87 -1.71 -0.49 1.72
CA PHE A 87 -3.06 -0.08 2.10
C PHE A 87 -3.12 1.43 2.37
N CYS A 88 -4.31 1.97 2.18
CA CYS A 88 -4.64 3.35 2.56
C CYS A 88 -5.88 3.29 3.47
N ALA A 89 -6.65 4.37 3.57
CA ALA A 89 -7.82 4.36 4.44
C ALA A 89 -8.94 3.45 3.94
N GLY A 90 -9.28 3.52 2.64
CA GLY A 90 -10.41 2.79 2.07
C GLY A 90 -10.13 2.03 0.78
N GLY A 91 -8.91 2.09 0.25
CA GLY A 91 -8.52 1.34 -0.94
C GLY A 91 -8.40 2.14 -2.24
N LEU A 92 -8.67 3.44 -2.22
CA LEU A 92 -8.62 4.26 -3.44
C LEU A 92 -7.20 4.69 -3.79
N ARG A 93 -6.51 5.32 -2.85
CA ARG A 93 -5.12 5.76 -3.05
C ARG A 93 -4.20 4.56 -3.28
N SER A 94 -4.44 3.45 -2.58
CA SER A 94 -3.61 2.27 -2.73
C SER A 94 -3.78 1.61 -4.09
N ALA A 95 -4.97 1.66 -4.69
CA ALA A 95 -5.17 1.16 -6.05
C ALA A 95 -4.28 1.91 -7.05
N LEU A 96 -4.27 3.24 -6.97
CA LEU A 96 -3.42 4.07 -7.84
C LEU A 96 -1.94 3.82 -7.56
N ALA A 97 -1.59 3.64 -6.29
CA ALA A 97 -0.20 3.39 -5.89
C ALA A 97 0.33 2.06 -6.44
N VAL A 98 -0.45 0.99 -6.36
CA VAL A 98 -0.04 -0.32 -6.91
C VAL A 98 0.16 -0.22 -8.41
N LYS A 99 -0.75 0.46 -9.12
CA LYS A 99 -0.60 0.66 -10.56
C LYS A 99 0.72 1.38 -10.88
N SER A 100 1.04 2.43 -10.12
CA SER A 100 2.29 3.18 -10.30
C SER A 100 3.52 2.30 -10.07
N LEU A 101 3.53 1.50 -9.01
CA LEU A 101 4.65 0.60 -8.73
C LEU A 101 4.81 -0.46 -9.81
N LYS A 102 3.71 -0.96 -10.37
CA LYS A 102 3.77 -1.90 -11.49
C LYS A 102 4.39 -1.25 -12.73
N GLU A 103 4.07 0.01 -12.99
CA GLU A 103 4.68 0.76 -14.10
C GLU A 103 6.18 0.95 -13.88
N MET A 104 6.65 1.00 -12.63
CA MET A 104 8.07 1.06 -12.30
C MET A 104 8.77 -0.29 -12.48
N GLY A 105 8.03 -1.39 -12.60
CA GLY A 105 8.59 -2.72 -12.78
C GLY A 105 8.46 -3.65 -11.58
N PHE A 106 7.83 -3.22 -10.49
CA PHE A 106 7.55 -4.11 -9.35
C PHE A 106 6.46 -5.10 -9.73
N GLU A 107 6.72 -6.40 -9.54
CA GLU A 107 5.80 -7.46 -9.95
C GLU A 107 4.97 -8.01 -8.80
N LYS A 108 5.58 -8.17 -7.62
CA LYS A 108 4.94 -8.76 -6.45
C LYS A 108 4.36 -7.66 -5.57
N VAL A 109 3.35 -6.99 -6.07
CA VAL A 109 2.69 -5.89 -5.35
C VAL A 109 1.18 -6.03 -5.44
N SER A 110 0.51 -5.79 -4.31
CA SER A 110 -0.95 -5.83 -4.20
C SER A 110 -1.41 -4.79 -3.20
N HIS A 111 -2.74 -4.62 -3.09
CA HIS A 111 -3.28 -3.80 -2.02
C HIS A 111 -4.45 -4.50 -1.34
N ILE A 112 -4.81 -4.01 -0.16
CA ILE A 112 -5.85 -4.60 0.68
C ILE A 112 -7.20 -3.96 0.35
N ASP A 113 -8.17 -4.80 -0.01
CA ASP A 113 -9.55 -4.35 -0.23
C ASP A 113 -10.11 -3.73 1.06
N GLY A 114 -10.71 -2.55 0.94
CA GLY A 114 -11.27 -1.83 2.08
C GLY A 114 -10.27 -1.12 2.97
N GLY A 115 -8.97 -1.28 2.75
CA GLY A 115 -7.91 -0.55 3.43
C GLY A 115 -7.96 -0.63 4.96
N PHE A 116 -7.54 0.44 5.62
CA PHE A 116 -7.45 0.49 7.09
C PHE A 116 -8.82 0.31 7.76
N ALA A 117 -9.90 0.74 7.13
CA ALA A 117 -11.25 0.52 7.65
C ALA A 117 -11.53 -0.98 7.83
N ALA A 118 -11.18 -1.80 6.83
CA ALA A 118 -11.33 -3.25 6.92
C ALA A 118 -10.31 -3.86 7.90
N ILE A 119 -9.08 -3.37 7.87
CA ILE A 119 -7.99 -3.83 8.76
C ILE A 119 -8.38 -3.64 10.23
N SER A 120 -9.01 -2.52 10.58
CA SER A 120 -9.40 -2.21 11.96
C SER A 120 -10.47 -3.16 12.51
N GLN A 121 -11.16 -3.89 11.64
CA GLN A 121 -12.17 -4.90 12.01
C GLN A 121 -11.61 -6.33 11.91
N SER A 122 -10.31 -6.48 11.73
CA SER A 122 -9.65 -7.76 11.49
C SER A 122 -8.74 -8.15 12.66
N ASP A 123 -7.95 -9.20 12.46
CA ASP A 123 -6.99 -9.70 13.46
C ASP A 123 -5.70 -8.87 13.55
N PHE A 124 -5.51 -7.90 12.67
CA PHE A 124 -4.34 -7.01 12.74
C PHE A 124 -4.37 -6.21 14.05
N LYS A 125 -3.21 -6.09 14.69
CA LYS A 125 -3.08 -5.31 15.92
C LYS A 125 -2.89 -3.83 15.59
N ILE A 126 -3.79 -2.99 16.08
CA ILE A 126 -3.71 -1.54 15.93
C ILE A 126 -3.10 -0.93 17.20
N VAL A 127 -2.15 -0.07 17.01
CA VAL A 127 -1.46 0.63 18.11
C VAL A 127 -1.50 2.14 17.96
#